data_ea9fc5d981bb08203c7e23c60115116d
#
_entry.id   ea9fc5d981bb08203c7e23c60115116d
#
_cell.length_a   1.000
_cell.length_b   1.000
_cell.length_c   1.000
_cell.angle_alpha   90.00
_cell.angle_beta   90.00
_cell.angle_gamma   90.00
#
_symmetry.space_group_name_H-M   'P 1'
#
loop_
_entity.id
_entity.type
_entity.pdbx_description
1 polymer ?
#
loop_
_entity_poly.entity_id
_entity_poly.type
_entity_poly.pdbx_seq_one_letter_code
_entity_poly.pdbx_strand_id
1 'polypeptide(L)'
;MSRPSKGARLWLRPERRTKAGKLKERSAWVIRDGEKYVGTGCPPAQIAAAEEKLREYLATKYGPVRKERDIEKIAVADVLSIYVDDKRDGQQNKKAFDERIERLNVWWGSTMLSAINGISCRSYAKSRGSNGGARRDLEDLRAAINHHAKEGLHRGVVRVWLPPKGLPLDRWLTRSEAAALIWTCWRYREVQTIHRGKNKGQKVQTMKRPLRHLARFILIGQYTGTRAGAIATASPDPAIGRSYVDLDRGVFYRFAQGKAATNKRQPPVPLPKRLLAHLRRWKRLKLIARHFVEFNGVGVLSVKTAFKRAVKLAGLSGKVTPHTLRHTAATWLMQAGVDPWEAAGYLGMSVETLLRVYGHHHPDYMKNAVEGITRKPKREQSNVVTVGFSEGKKLMGDKPAQ
;
A
#
# COMPACT_ATOMS: atom_id res chain seq x y z
N MET A 1 22.66 -46.59 -5.11
CA MET A 1 22.10 -45.30 -4.66
C MET A 1 22.30 -45.16 -3.17
N SER A 2 23.10 -44.17 -2.71
CA SER A 2 23.28 -43.92 -1.27
C SER A 2 21.98 -43.38 -0.68
N ARG A 3 21.58 -43.82 0.51
CA ARG A 3 20.41 -43.30 1.21
C ARG A 3 20.54 -41.81 1.42
N PRO A 4 19.47 -41.02 1.17
CA PRO A 4 19.52 -39.57 1.39
C PRO A 4 19.88 -39.28 2.86
N SER A 5 20.79 -38.34 3.07
CA SER A 5 21.24 -37.89 4.38
C SER A 5 20.03 -37.43 5.20
N LYS A 6 19.83 -38.06 6.37
CA LYS A 6 18.85 -37.55 7.34
C LYS A 6 19.43 -36.27 7.93
N GLY A 7 18.80 -35.12 7.72
CA GLY A 7 19.24 -33.83 8.27
C GLY A 7 19.47 -33.82 9.79
N ALA A 8 19.89 -32.66 10.31
CA ALA A 8 20.14 -32.51 11.75
C ALA A 8 18.86 -32.80 12.56
N ARG A 9 19.00 -33.64 13.58
CA ARG A 9 17.92 -34.12 14.45
C ARG A 9 18.39 -34.40 15.86
N LEU A 10 17.46 -34.32 16.79
CA LEU A 10 17.75 -34.79 18.16
C LEU A 10 17.94 -36.30 18.21
N TRP A 11 18.90 -36.73 18.99
CA TRP A 11 19.18 -38.12 19.32
C TRP A 11 19.50 -38.21 20.80
N LEU A 12 18.81 -39.10 21.51
CA LEU A 12 19.09 -39.36 22.91
C LEU A 12 20.31 -40.29 22.99
N ARG A 13 21.47 -39.73 23.41
CA ARG A 13 22.67 -40.50 23.63
C ARG A 13 22.51 -41.33 24.90
N PRO A 14 22.66 -42.68 24.82
CA PRO A 14 22.54 -43.52 26.00
C PRO A 14 23.70 -43.32 26.99
N GLU A 15 23.44 -43.68 28.22
CA GLU A 15 24.47 -43.73 29.27
C GLU A 15 25.62 -44.62 28.84
N ARG A 16 26.85 -44.21 29.13
CA ARG A 16 28.04 -45.01 28.90
C ARG A 16 28.75 -45.30 30.23
N ARG A 17 29.10 -46.55 30.42
CA ARG A 17 29.87 -47.02 31.58
C ARG A 17 31.24 -47.60 31.14
N THR A 18 32.23 -47.53 32.00
CA THR A 18 33.51 -48.16 31.77
C THR A 18 33.41 -49.69 31.95
N LYS A 19 34.40 -50.48 31.49
CA LYS A 19 34.45 -51.91 31.68
C LYS A 19 34.38 -52.33 33.15
N ALA A 20 34.74 -51.42 34.05
CA ALA A 20 34.66 -51.60 35.51
C ALA A 20 33.33 -51.13 36.14
N GLY A 21 32.29 -50.87 35.30
CA GLY A 21 30.96 -50.47 35.75
C GLY A 21 30.77 -48.99 36.13
N LYS A 22 31.86 -48.19 36.21
CA LYS A 22 31.85 -46.81 36.63
C LYS A 22 31.22 -45.95 35.52
N LEU A 23 30.32 -45.02 35.88
CA LEU A 23 29.67 -44.10 34.97
C LEU A 23 30.70 -43.22 34.27
N LYS A 24 30.76 -43.26 32.93
CA LYS A 24 31.64 -42.44 32.10
C LYS A 24 30.91 -41.21 31.57
N GLU A 25 29.69 -41.41 31.07
CA GLU A 25 28.83 -40.33 30.52
C GLU A 25 27.37 -40.60 30.89
N ARG A 26 26.64 -39.56 31.30
CA ARG A 26 25.20 -39.63 31.55
C ARG A 26 24.45 -39.56 30.22
N SER A 27 23.23 -40.13 30.19
CA SER A 27 22.37 -39.97 29.01
C SER A 27 21.96 -38.50 28.85
N ALA A 28 22.02 -38.01 27.62
CA ALA A 28 21.69 -36.62 27.29
C ALA A 28 21.24 -36.49 25.84
N TRP A 29 20.43 -35.49 25.57
CA TRP A 29 20.09 -35.14 24.22
C TRP A 29 21.28 -34.55 23.48
N VAL A 30 21.52 -35.00 22.25
CA VAL A 30 22.53 -34.46 21.34
C VAL A 30 21.92 -34.21 19.97
N ILE A 31 22.39 -33.19 19.25
CA ILE A 31 22.02 -32.95 17.86
C ILE A 31 22.94 -33.81 17.00
N ARG A 32 22.36 -34.75 16.26
CA ARG A 32 23.08 -35.58 15.28
C ARG A 32 22.84 -35.01 13.88
N ASP A 33 23.91 -34.57 13.22
CA ASP A 33 23.89 -33.99 11.89
C ASP A 33 24.92 -34.72 11.02
N GLY A 34 24.42 -35.71 10.27
CA GLY A 34 25.28 -36.66 9.60
C GLY A 34 26.19 -37.45 10.58
N GLU A 35 27.51 -37.26 10.48
CA GLU A 35 28.51 -37.82 11.36
C GLU A 35 28.86 -36.93 12.55
N LYS A 36 28.41 -35.68 12.54
CA LYS A 36 28.71 -34.71 13.60
C LYS A 36 27.68 -34.82 14.73
N TYR A 37 28.21 -34.79 15.98
CA TYR A 37 27.39 -34.76 17.19
C TYR A 37 27.65 -33.48 17.96
N VAL A 38 26.60 -32.72 18.25
CA VAL A 38 26.68 -31.48 19.05
C VAL A 38 25.88 -31.68 20.33
N GLY A 39 26.58 -31.53 21.47
CA GLY A 39 25.96 -31.67 22.80
C GLY A 39 24.97 -30.52 23.06
N THR A 40 23.77 -30.86 23.51
CA THR A 40 22.78 -29.84 23.94
C THR A 40 22.91 -29.49 25.42
N GLY A 41 23.58 -30.38 26.21
CA GLY A 41 23.61 -30.27 27.66
C GLY A 41 22.31 -30.60 28.38
N CYS A 42 21.26 -31.02 27.64
CA CYS A 42 19.94 -31.28 28.20
C CYS A 42 19.80 -32.76 28.59
N PRO A 43 19.44 -33.08 29.85
CA PRO A 43 19.13 -34.42 30.28
C PRO A 43 17.86 -34.97 29.60
N PRO A 44 17.59 -36.31 29.66
CA PRO A 44 16.45 -36.91 29.00
C PRO A 44 15.08 -36.26 29.31
N ALA A 45 14.89 -35.76 30.51
CA ALA A 45 13.64 -35.14 30.96
C ALA A 45 13.40 -33.75 30.33
N GLN A 46 14.41 -33.12 29.73
CA GLN A 46 14.33 -31.74 29.17
C GLN A 46 14.27 -31.73 27.64
N ILE A 47 13.33 -32.46 27.05
CA ILE A 47 13.19 -32.55 25.59
C ILE A 47 12.88 -31.20 24.97
N ALA A 48 12.03 -30.39 25.58
CA ALA A 48 11.64 -29.05 25.03
C ALA A 48 12.84 -28.09 24.94
N ALA A 49 13.75 -28.11 25.96
CA ALA A 49 14.97 -27.33 25.91
C ALA A 49 15.97 -27.85 24.85
N ALA A 50 15.98 -29.16 24.62
CA ALA A 50 16.80 -29.74 23.56
C ALA A 50 16.27 -29.41 22.17
N GLU A 51 14.94 -29.33 21.99
CA GLU A 51 14.30 -28.87 20.73
C GLU A 51 14.58 -27.40 20.42
N GLU A 52 14.64 -26.54 21.46
CA GLU A 52 15.02 -25.15 21.29
C GLU A 52 16.46 -25.05 20.80
N LYS A 53 17.39 -25.79 21.42
CA LYS A 53 18.78 -25.85 20.95
C LYS A 53 18.95 -26.45 19.57
N LEU A 54 18.10 -27.38 19.17
CA LEU A 54 18.05 -27.85 17.78
C LEU A 54 17.61 -26.74 16.83
N ARG A 55 16.57 -25.93 17.19
CA ARG A 55 16.15 -24.79 16.42
C ARG A 55 17.24 -23.74 16.26
N GLU A 56 17.93 -23.39 17.34
CA GLU A 56 19.09 -22.49 17.32
C GLU A 56 20.22 -23.02 16.42
N TYR A 57 20.55 -24.33 16.54
CA TYR A 57 21.54 -24.96 15.69
C TYR A 57 21.15 -24.92 14.20
N LEU A 58 19.90 -25.21 13.89
CA LEU A 58 19.36 -25.13 12.51
C LEU A 58 19.39 -23.70 11.99
N ALA A 59 19.01 -22.72 12.80
CA ALA A 59 19.06 -21.31 12.45
C ALA A 59 20.50 -20.86 12.15
N THR A 60 21.46 -21.29 12.96
CA THR A 60 22.89 -20.98 12.75
C THR A 60 23.48 -21.69 11.53
N LYS A 61 23.11 -22.95 11.32
CA LYS A 61 23.63 -23.78 10.22
C LYS A 61 23.06 -23.32 8.84
N TYR A 62 21.79 -23.01 8.80
CA TYR A 62 21.08 -22.61 7.58
C TYR A 62 20.79 -21.10 7.50
N GLY A 63 21.27 -20.33 8.47
CA GLY A 63 21.20 -18.88 8.42
C GLY A 63 21.99 -18.32 7.23
N PRO A 64 21.50 -17.25 6.60
CA PRO A 64 22.19 -16.66 5.46
C PRO A 64 23.54 -16.11 5.86
N VAL A 65 24.56 -16.36 5.04
CA VAL A 65 25.94 -15.91 5.30
C VAL A 65 26.04 -14.40 5.03
N ARG A 66 26.25 -13.59 6.08
CA ARG A 66 26.46 -12.13 5.99
C ARG A 66 27.94 -11.78 5.72
N LYS A 67 28.48 -12.25 4.61
CA LYS A 67 29.83 -11.90 4.14
C LYS A 67 29.76 -11.38 2.72
N GLU A 68 30.64 -10.45 2.37
CA GLU A 68 30.80 -10.02 0.99
C GLU A 68 31.14 -11.21 0.08
N ARG A 69 30.38 -11.38 -0.98
CA ARG A 69 30.55 -12.46 -1.95
C ARG A 69 30.28 -11.93 -3.36
N ASP A 70 30.82 -12.67 -4.33
CA ASP A 70 30.49 -12.48 -5.73
C ASP A 70 29.01 -12.84 -5.98
N ILE A 71 28.33 -12.07 -6.84
CA ILE A 71 26.93 -12.29 -7.21
C ILE A 71 26.66 -13.68 -7.81
N GLU A 72 27.70 -14.32 -8.35
CA GLU A 72 27.63 -15.69 -8.88
C GLU A 72 27.61 -16.77 -7.78
N LYS A 73 27.93 -16.39 -6.54
CA LYS A 73 28.02 -17.28 -5.38
C LYS A 73 26.97 -17.02 -4.32
N ILE A 74 26.05 -16.10 -4.58
CA ILE A 74 24.98 -15.71 -3.64
C ILE A 74 23.66 -16.26 -4.14
N ALA A 75 23.03 -17.13 -3.35
CA ALA A 75 21.67 -17.58 -3.62
C ALA A 75 20.66 -16.42 -3.40
N VAL A 76 19.67 -16.32 -4.26
CA VAL A 76 18.60 -15.31 -4.09
C VAL A 76 17.86 -15.54 -2.77
N ALA A 77 17.72 -16.79 -2.32
CA ALA A 77 17.13 -17.11 -1.02
C ALA A 77 17.85 -16.43 0.15
N ASP A 78 19.20 -16.37 0.13
CA ASP A 78 19.99 -15.69 1.17
C ASP A 78 19.67 -14.19 1.21
N VAL A 79 19.58 -13.55 0.03
CA VAL A 79 19.26 -12.12 -0.10
C VAL A 79 17.86 -11.82 0.41
N LEU A 80 16.89 -12.67 0.09
CA LEU A 80 15.51 -12.52 0.54
C LEU A 80 15.39 -12.76 2.06
N SER A 81 16.09 -13.75 2.60
CA SER A 81 16.10 -14.04 4.04
C SER A 81 16.67 -12.88 4.84
N ILE A 82 17.84 -12.34 4.46
CA ILE A 82 18.44 -11.17 5.10
C ILE A 82 17.49 -9.96 5.05
N TYR A 83 16.81 -9.76 3.90
CA TYR A 83 15.86 -8.68 3.75
C TYR A 83 14.63 -8.83 4.64
N VAL A 84 14.14 -10.06 4.82
CA VAL A 84 13.04 -10.38 5.75
C VAL A 84 13.46 -10.10 7.19
N ASP A 85 14.60 -10.64 7.62
CA ASP A 85 15.11 -10.47 8.98
C ASP A 85 15.23 -8.99 9.37
N ASP A 86 15.75 -8.16 8.45
CA ASP A 86 16.04 -6.75 8.72
C ASP A 86 14.82 -5.81 8.50
N LYS A 87 13.85 -6.16 7.66
CA LYS A 87 12.79 -5.22 7.23
C LYS A 87 11.37 -5.64 7.55
N ARG A 88 11.14 -6.91 7.91
CA ARG A 88 9.79 -7.44 8.16
C ARG A 88 9.06 -6.71 9.28
N ASP A 89 9.76 -6.39 10.36
CA ASP A 89 9.13 -5.76 11.52
C ASP A 89 8.65 -4.34 11.26
N GLY A 90 9.28 -3.63 10.35
CA GLY A 90 8.84 -2.32 9.87
C GLY A 90 7.66 -2.35 8.89
N GLN A 91 7.21 -3.54 8.43
CA GLN A 91 6.13 -3.65 7.47
C GLN A 91 4.76 -3.49 8.11
N GLN A 92 3.91 -2.62 7.57
CA GLN A 92 2.53 -2.44 8.04
C GLN A 92 1.64 -3.67 7.81
N ASN A 93 1.90 -4.43 6.77
CA ASN A 93 1.17 -5.66 6.43
C ASN A 93 2.17 -6.81 6.24
N LYS A 94 2.59 -7.38 7.37
CA LYS A 94 3.56 -8.48 7.42
C LYS A 94 3.11 -9.66 6.57
N LYS A 95 1.85 -10.08 6.67
CA LYS A 95 1.31 -11.20 5.89
C LYS A 95 1.46 -11.00 4.38
N ALA A 96 1.05 -9.84 3.87
CA ALA A 96 1.16 -9.58 2.43
C ALA A 96 2.62 -9.42 1.98
N PHE A 97 3.52 -8.99 2.86
CA PHE A 97 4.95 -8.95 2.62
C PHE A 97 5.49 -10.38 2.53
N ASP A 98 5.24 -11.22 3.52
CA ASP A 98 5.66 -12.62 3.57
C ASP A 98 5.19 -13.39 2.32
N GLU A 99 3.91 -13.24 1.93
CA GLU A 99 3.35 -13.86 0.70
C GLU A 99 4.07 -13.42 -0.59
N ARG A 100 4.58 -12.18 -0.67
CA ARG A 100 5.34 -11.71 -1.83
C ARG A 100 6.74 -12.28 -1.85
N ILE A 101 7.41 -12.27 -0.70
CA ILE A 101 8.75 -12.86 -0.56
C ILE A 101 8.72 -14.36 -0.85
N GLU A 102 7.71 -15.07 -0.35
CA GLU A 102 7.55 -16.50 -0.62
C GLU A 102 7.42 -16.79 -2.13
N ARG A 103 6.62 -16.01 -2.87
CA ARG A 103 6.52 -16.16 -4.33
C ARG A 103 7.86 -15.92 -5.04
N LEU A 104 8.63 -14.94 -4.59
CA LEU A 104 9.96 -14.67 -5.13
C LEU A 104 10.93 -15.81 -4.80
N ASN A 105 10.85 -16.35 -3.59
CA ASN A 105 11.68 -17.45 -3.15
C ASN A 105 11.37 -18.75 -3.90
N VAL A 106 10.09 -19.04 -4.13
CA VAL A 106 9.68 -20.20 -4.96
C VAL A 106 10.21 -20.09 -6.39
N TRP A 107 10.27 -18.88 -6.96
CA TRP A 107 10.73 -18.70 -8.34
C TRP A 107 12.25 -18.65 -8.50
N TRP A 108 12.95 -17.92 -7.63
CA TRP A 108 14.39 -17.67 -7.74
C TRP A 108 15.23 -18.20 -6.58
N GLY A 109 14.64 -18.70 -5.50
CA GLY A 109 15.40 -19.01 -4.28
C GLY A 109 16.61 -19.91 -4.48
N SER A 110 16.51 -20.89 -5.37
CA SER A 110 17.60 -21.81 -5.71
C SER A 110 18.59 -21.28 -6.74
N THR A 111 18.34 -20.12 -7.33
CA THR A 111 19.21 -19.52 -8.37
C THR A 111 20.19 -18.54 -7.76
N MET A 112 21.28 -18.24 -8.46
CA MET A 112 22.26 -17.25 -8.04
C MET A 112 21.80 -15.84 -8.38
N LEU A 113 22.29 -14.86 -7.64
CA LEU A 113 21.94 -13.45 -7.81
C LEU A 113 22.26 -12.92 -9.21
N SER A 114 23.31 -13.44 -9.86
CA SER A 114 23.68 -13.14 -11.26
C SER A 114 22.62 -13.55 -12.29
N ALA A 115 21.73 -14.51 -11.97
CA ALA A 115 20.65 -14.93 -12.85
C ALA A 115 19.49 -13.90 -12.91
N ILE A 116 19.48 -12.91 -12.03
CA ILE A 116 18.47 -11.85 -12.04
C ILE A 116 18.82 -10.85 -13.14
N ASN A 117 18.04 -10.87 -14.21
CA ASN A 117 18.19 -9.98 -15.36
C ASN A 117 16.82 -9.65 -15.99
N GLY A 118 16.82 -8.85 -17.05
CA GLY A 118 15.58 -8.43 -17.72
C GLY A 118 14.77 -9.59 -18.31
N ILE A 119 15.45 -10.66 -18.76
CA ILE A 119 14.78 -11.85 -19.33
C ILE A 119 14.06 -12.63 -18.22
N SER A 120 14.78 -12.96 -17.14
CA SER A 120 14.20 -13.70 -16.01
C SER A 120 13.05 -12.93 -15.34
N CYS A 121 13.17 -11.59 -15.21
CA CYS A 121 12.08 -10.76 -14.69
C CYS A 121 10.84 -10.73 -15.59
N ARG A 122 11.00 -10.69 -16.91
CA ARG A 122 9.87 -10.77 -17.86
C ARG A 122 9.19 -12.14 -17.81
N SER A 123 9.98 -13.21 -17.72
CA SER A 123 9.45 -14.57 -17.58
C SER A 123 8.61 -14.72 -16.31
N TYR A 124 9.09 -14.18 -15.18
CA TYR A 124 8.32 -14.11 -13.95
C TYR A 124 7.02 -13.31 -14.12
N ALA A 125 7.09 -12.13 -14.71
CA ALA A 125 5.92 -11.28 -14.92
C ALA A 125 4.86 -11.98 -15.80
N LYS A 126 5.28 -12.74 -16.79
CA LYS A 126 4.40 -13.57 -17.65
C LYS A 126 3.73 -14.67 -16.84
N SER A 127 4.49 -15.43 -16.05
CA SER A 127 3.94 -16.52 -15.21
C SER A 127 2.97 -16.01 -14.15
N ARG A 128 3.21 -14.81 -13.62
CA ARG A 128 2.37 -14.18 -12.57
C ARG A 128 0.98 -13.79 -13.08
N GLY A 129 0.79 -13.62 -14.40
CA GLY A 129 -0.49 -13.32 -15.03
C GLY A 129 -1.10 -11.94 -14.68
N SER A 130 -0.42 -11.13 -13.88
CA SER A 130 -0.87 -9.80 -13.46
C SER A 130 0.30 -8.82 -13.40
N ASN A 131 0.35 -7.86 -14.34
CA ASN A 131 1.41 -6.87 -14.39
C ASN A 131 1.57 -6.07 -13.09
N GLY A 132 0.47 -5.67 -12.46
CA GLY A 132 0.51 -4.93 -11.19
C GLY A 132 1.00 -5.78 -10.02
N GLY A 133 0.64 -7.06 -9.98
CA GLY A 133 1.12 -8.03 -9.00
C GLY A 133 2.60 -8.33 -9.19
N ALA A 134 3.01 -8.68 -10.42
CA ALA A 134 4.40 -8.93 -10.77
C ALA A 134 5.30 -7.72 -10.47
N ARG A 135 4.84 -6.52 -10.86
CA ARG A 135 5.58 -5.29 -10.55
C ARG A 135 5.82 -5.12 -9.05
N ARG A 136 4.81 -5.38 -8.22
CA ARG A 136 4.92 -5.24 -6.77
C ARG A 136 5.89 -6.25 -6.17
N ASP A 137 5.81 -7.51 -6.62
CA ASP A 137 6.72 -8.56 -6.19
C ASP A 137 8.18 -8.20 -6.62
N LEU A 138 8.38 -7.75 -7.87
CA LEU A 138 9.70 -7.33 -8.36
C LEU A 138 10.22 -6.02 -7.73
N GLU A 139 9.36 -5.13 -7.26
CA GLU A 139 9.75 -3.97 -6.46
C GLU A 139 10.35 -4.42 -5.11
N ASP A 140 9.78 -5.46 -4.48
CA ASP A 140 10.33 -6.03 -3.26
C ASP A 140 11.65 -6.78 -3.54
N LEU A 141 11.77 -7.53 -4.65
CA LEU A 141 13.04 -8.15 -5.06
C LEU A 141 14.13 -7.08 -5.26
N ARG A 142 13.83 -6.01 -5.98
CA ARG A 142 14.76 -4.89 -6.17
C ARG A 142 15.17 -4.25 -4.85
N ALA A 143 14.22 -4.09 -3.93
CA ALA A 143 14.48 -3.53 -2.61
C ALA A 143 15.39 -4.46 -1.77
N ALA A 144 15.19 -5.78 -1.85
CA ALA A 144 16.03 -6.77 -1.18
C ALA A 144 17.47 -6.76 -1.71
N ILE A 145 17.63 -6.74 -3.05
CA ILE A 145 18.96 -6.69 -3.69
C ILE A 145 19.69 -5.39 -3.34
N ASN A 146 18.99 -4.26 -3.40
CA ASN A 146 19.58 -2.96 -3.06
C ASN A 146 19.91 -2.87 -1.56
N HIS A 147 19.12 -3.49 -0.69
CA HIS A 147 19.42 -3.58 0.73
C HIS A 147 20.70 -4.38 0.95
N HIS A 148 20.79 -5.57 0.38
CA HIS A 148 21.96 -6.45 0.48
C HIS A 148 23.24 -5.76 -0.05
N ALA A 149 23.15 -4.98 -1.13
CA ALA A 149 24.28 -4.17 -1.62
C ALA A 149 24.68 -3.06 -0.65
N LYS A 150 23.70 -2.35 -0.06
CA LYS A 150 23.95 -1.27 0.92
C LYS A 150 24.60 -1.78 2.21
N GLU A 151 24.28 -3.00 2.61
CA GLU A 151 24.93 -3.67 3.74
C GLU A 151 26.35 -4.18 3.41
N GLY A 152 26.87 -3.89 2.21
CA GLY A 152 28.20 -4.31 1.79
C GLY A 152 28.34 -5.81 1.51
N LEU A 153 27.25 -6.53 1.35
CA LEU A 153 27.24 -7.98 1.20
C LEU A 153 27.48 -8.45 -0.23
N HIS A 154 27.41 -7.56 -1.22
CA HIS A 154 27.90 -7.78 -2.59
C HIS A 154 28.19 -6.43 -3.27
N ARG A 155 29.04 -6.47 -4.31
CA ARG A 155 29.43 -5.29 -5.12
C ARG A 155 28.92 -5.31 -6.55
N GLY A 156 28.47 -6.45 -7.02
CA GLY A 156 27.99 -6.60 -8.40
C GLY A 156 26.69 -5.81 -8.65
N VAL A 157 26.54 -5.28 -9.85
CA VAL A 157 25.32 -4.56 -10.27
C VAL A 157 24.27 -5.55 -10.78
N VAL A 158 23.17 -5.68 -10.04
CA VAL A 158 22.03 -6.52 -10.45
C VAL A 158 20.85 -5.62 -10.85
N ARG A 159 20.39 -5.73 -12.09
CA ARG A 159 19.31 -4.90 -12.63
C ARG A 159 17.99 -5.66 -12.65
N VAL A 160 17.06 -5.27 -11.79
CA VAL A 160 15.69 -5.81 -11.80
C VAL A 160 14.83 -5.00 -12.75
N TRP A 161 14.37 -5.65 -13.82
CA TRP A 161 13.39 -5.05 -14.72
C TRP A 161 12.00 -5.05 -14.07
N LEU A 162 11.26 -3.94 -14.25
CA LEU A 162 9.89 -3.80 -13.72
C LEU A 162 8.91 -3.65 -14.89
N PRO A 163 7.77 -4.37 -14.86
CA PRO A 163 6.68 -4.11 -15.78
C PRO A 163 6.21 -2.64 -15.72
N PRO A 164 5.67 -2.08 -16.81
CA PRO A 164 5.15 -0.71 -16.80
C PRO A 164 4.04 -0.57 -15.74
N LYS A 165 3.93 0.63 -15.18
CA LYS A 165 2.81 0.96 -14.30
C LYS A 165 1.52 0.92 -15.10
N GLY A 166 0.49 0.31 -14.55
CA GLY A 166 -0.84 0.41 -15.14
C GLY A 166 -1.34 1.86 -15.18
N LEU A 167 -2.18 2.16 -16.14
CA LEU A 167 -2.82 3.47 -16.23
C LEU A 167 -3.63 3.77 -14.96
N PRO A 168 -3.62 5.01 -14.48
CA PRO A 168 -4.50 5.42 -13.39
C PRO A 168 -5.96 5.15 -13.77
N LEU A 169 -6.77 4.76 -12.81
CA LEU A 169 -8.21 4.65 -13.01
C LEU A 169 -8.80 6.06 -13.00
N ASP A 170 -9.32 6.48 -14.13
CA ASP A 170 -9.98 7.78 -14.29
C ASP A 170 -11.51 7.67 -14.12
N ARG A 171 -11.97 6.78 -13.25
CA ARG A 171 -13.39 6.54 -12.97
C ARG A 171 -13.84 7.34 -11.75
N TRP A 172 -14.76 8.27 -11.95
CA TRP A 172 -15.49 9.00 -10.93
C TRP A 172 -17.01 8.79 -11.11
N LEU A 173 -17.80 9.12 -10.09
CA LEU A 173 -19.25 8.97 -10.13
C LEU A 173 -19.92 10.31 -10.47
N THR A 174 -20.86 10.29 -11.38
CA THR A 174 -21.79 11.42 -11.58
C THR A 174 -22.65 11.61 -10.33
N ARG A 175 -23.32 12.76 -10.21
CA ARG A 175 -24.25 13.02 -9.08
C ARG A 175 -25.37 11.97 -9.04
N SER A 176 -25.89 11.58 -10.20
CA SER A 176 -26.94 10.57 -10.33
C SER A 176 -26.45 9.17 -9.92
N GLU A 177 -25.27 8.74 -10.38
CA GLU A 177 -24.68 7.47 -10.00
C GLU A 177 -24.39 7.39 -8.48
N ALA A 178 -23.88 8.48 -7.94
CA ALA A 178 -23.61 8.59 -6.50
C ALA A 178 -24.91 8.49 -5.69
N ALA A 179 -25.96 9.18 -6.11
CA ALA A 179 -27.28 9.08 -5.48
C ALA A 179 -27.86 7.65 -5.59
N ALA A 180 -27.81 7.06 -6.79
CA ALA A 180 -28.28 5.69 -7.03
C ALA A 180 -27.57 4.68 -6.10
N LEU A 181 -26.24 4.79 -5.96
CA LEU A 181 -25.46 3.91 -5.10
C LEU A 181 -25.85 4.06 -3.61
N ILE A 182 -26.02 5.30 -3.13
CA ILE A 182 -26.48 5.57 -1.75
C ILE A 182 -27.87 5.01 -1.52
N TRP A 183 -28.82 5.28 -2.44
CA TRP A 183 -30.20 4.81 -2.32
C TRP A 183 -30.29 3.29 -2.36
N THR A 184 -29.55 2.63 -3.23
CA THR A 184 -29.46 1.17 -3.28
C THR A 184 -28.98 0.63 -1.94
N CYS A 185 -27.90 1.16 -1.38
CA CYS A 185 -27.40 0.72 -0.05
C CYS A 185 -28.41 0.99 1.08
N TRP A 186 -29.14 2.09 1.02
CA TRP A 186 -30.07 2.48 2.08
C TRP A 186 -31.35 1.65 2.05
N ARG A 187 -31.87 1.33 0.86
CA ARG A 187 -33.16 0.64 0.68
C ARG A 187 -33.03 -0.87 0.59
N TYR A 188 -31.87 -1.40 0.21
CA TYR A 188 -31.69 -2.82 0.03
C TYR A 188 -32.13 -3.62 1.26
N ARG A 189 -33.01 -4.57 1.06
CA ARG A 189 -33.42 -5.58 2.05
C ARG A 189 -32.82 -6.93 1.70
N GLU A 190 -32.46 -7.69 2.72
CA GLU A 190 -31.95 -9.04 2.55
C GLU A 190 -33.05 -9.94 1.99
N VAL A 191 -32.66 -10.77 1.02
CA VAL A 191 -33.53 -11.81 0.48
C VAL A 191 -32.99 -13.14 0.98
N GLN A 192 -33.81 -13.89 1.70
CA GLN A 192 -33.47 -15.21 2.21
C GLN A 192 -34.30 -16.27 1.48
N THR A 193 -33.68 -17.46 1.24
CA THR A 193 -34.39 -18.63 0.75
C THR A 193 -34.87 -19.46 1.92
N ILE A 194 -36.15 -19.82 1.94
CA ILE A 194 -36.72 -20.69 2.97
C ILE A 194 -36.18 -22.10 2.74
N HIS A 195 -35.48 -22.66 3.74
CA HIS A 195 -34.85 -23.98 3.62
C HIS A 195 -35.70 -25.13 4.18
N ARG A 196 -36.79 -24.83 4.93
CA ARG A 196 -37.65 -25.84 5.60
C ARG A 196 -39.14 -25.50 5.46
N GLY A 197 -40.01 -26.49 5.60
CA GLY A 197 -41.47 -26.36 5.59
C GLY A 197 -42.10 -26.28 4.19
N LYS A 198 -43.41 -25.98 4.13
CA LYS A 198 -44.23 -25.95 2.88
C LYS A 198 -43.71 -24.97 1.84
N ASN A 199 -43.01 -23.88 2.29
CA ASN A 199 -42.50 -22.84 1.42
C ASN A 199 -41.00 -22.99 1.12
N LYS A 200 -40.42 -24.20 1.23
CA LYS A 200 -39.03 -24.48 0.90
C LYS A 200 -38.72 -24.06 -0.53
N GLY A 201 -37.61 -23.35 -0.69
CA GLY A 201 -37.15 -22.82 -1.99
C GLY A 201 -37.66 -21.40 -2.33
N GLN A 202 -38.70 -20.93 -1.66
CA GLN A 202 -39.20 -19.56 -1.88
C GLN A 202 -38.22 -18.51 -1.36
N LYS A 203 -38.11 -17.43 -2.11
CA LYS A 203 -37.30 -16.25 -1.70
C LYS A 203 -38.18 -15.22 -1.02
N VAL A 204 -37.88 -14.91 0.23
CA VAL A 204 -38.62 -13.92 1.03
C VAL A 204 -37.71 -12.75 1.37
N GLN A 205 -38.23 -11.55 1.16
CA GLN A 205 -37.54 -10.32 1.54
C GLN A 205 -37.70 -10.08 3.05
N THR A 206 -36.58 -10.01 3.76
CA THR A 206 -36.57 -9.76 5.20
C THR A 206 -36.60 -8.26 5.53
N MET A 207 -36.81 -7.92 6.80
CA MET A 207 -36.71 -6.54 7.28
C MET A 207 -35.26 -6.07 7.47
N LYS A 208 -34.27 -6.97 7.38
CA LYS A 208 -32.86 -6.66 7.55
C LYS A 208 -32.32 -5.81 6.39
N ARG A 209 -31.52 -4.81 6.72
CA ARG A 209 -30.90 -3.89 5.73
C ARG A 209 -29.38 -3.94 5.82
N PRO A 210 -28.74 -5.00 5.29
CA PRO A 210 -27.34 -5.29 5.52
C PRO A 210 -26.38 -4.31 4.87
N LEU A 211 -26.81 -3.44 3.95
CA LEU A 211 -25.96 -2.49 3.25
C LEU A 211 -26.03 -1.05 3.81
N ARG A 212 -26.81 -0.78 4.88
CA ARG A 212 -26.93 0.58 5.44
C ARG A 212 -25.61 1.18 5.92
N HIS A 213 -24.70 0.37 6.43
CA HIS A 213 -23.36 0.81 6.81
C HIS A 213 -22.57 1.35 5.62
N LEU A 214 -22.78 0.80 4.41
CA LEU A 214 -22.16 1.30 3.19
C LEU A 214 -22.74 2.65 2.75
N ALA A 215 -24.04 2.89 2.90
CA ALA A 215 -24.61 4.21 2.62
C ALA A 215 -23.91 5.30 3.45
N ARG A 216 -23.66 5.03 4.75
CA ARG A 216 -22.89 5.91 5.64
C ARG A 216 -21.45 6.09 5.16
N PHE A 217 -20.77 4.98 4.82
CA PHE A 217 -19.42 4.98 4.28
C PHE A 217 -19.30 5.83 3.00
N ILE A 218 -20.24 5.63 2.06
CA ILE A 218 -20.26 6.35 0.78
C ILE A 218 -20.48 7.85 0.99
N LEU A 219 -21.42 8.19 1.87
CA LEU A 219 -21.73 9.59 2.17
C LEU A 219 -20.48 10.31 2.75
N ILE A 220 -19.83 9.73 3.76
CA ILE A 220 -18.60 10.29 4.33
C ILE A 220 -17.51 10.41 3.25
N GLY A 221 -17.34 9.36 2.43
CA GLY A 221 -16.31 9.32 1.39
C GLY A 221 -16.48 10.39 0.32
N GLN A 222 -17.70 10.59 -0.15
CA GLN A 222 -18.01 11.59 -1.17
C GLN A 222 -17.87 13.04 -0.68
N TYR A 223 -18.32 13.31 0.54
CA TYR A 223 -18.22 14.66 1.09
C TYR A 223 -16.80 15.05 1.53
N THR A 224 -15.95 14.09 1.88
CA THR A 224 -14.64 14.39 2.45
C THR A 224 -13.46 13.96 1.60
N GLY A 225 -13.67 13.14 0.57
CA GLY A 225 -12.58 12.52 -0.20
C GLY A 225 -11.63 11.67 0.63
N THR A 226 -12.01 11.29 1.86
CA THR A 226 -11.16 10.56 2.81
C THR A 226 -10.86 9.14 2.32
N ARG A 227 -9.66 8.63 2.61
CA ARG A 227 -9.28 7.26 2.26
C ARG A 227 -10.13 6.23 3.01
N ALA A 228 -10.47 5.14 2.33
CA ALA A 228 -11.38 4.10 2.83
C ALA A 228 -11.05 3.58 4.24
N GLY A 229 -9.76 3.40 4.55
CA GLY A 229 -9.35 2.92 5.89
C GLY A 229 -9.70 3.90 7.02
N ALA A 230 -9.53 5.21 6.79
CA ALA A 230 -9.89 6.22 7.79
C ALA A 230 -11.42 6.36 7.93
N ILE A 231 -12.20 6.20 6.85
CA ILE A 231 -13.67 6.20 6.95
C ILE A 231 -14.16 4.97 7.72
N ALA A 232 -13.56 3.80 7.45
CA ALA A 232 -13.96 2.55 8.11
C ALA A 232 -13.74 2.58 9.63
N THR A 233 -12.69 3.27 10.10
CA THR A 233 -12.37 3.41 11.53
C THR A 233 -12.97 4.65 12.17
N ALA A 234 -13.69 5.50 11.42
CA ALA A 234 -14.24 6.75 11.93
C ALA A 234 -15.23 6.52 13.06
N SER A 235 -15.00 7.19 14.19
CA SER A 235 -15.85 7.11 15.39
C SER A 235 -16.35 8.50 15.82
N PRO A 236 -17.46 8.57 16.57
CA PRO A 236 -17.93 9.83 17.15
C PRO A 236 -17.10 10.29 18.36
N ASP A 237 -16.26 9.41 18.90
CA ASP A 237 -15.46 9.67 20.09
C ASP A 237 -13.99 9.27 19.82
N PRO A 238 -13.00 10.02 20.36
CA PRO A 238 -11.59 9.72 20.17
C PRO A 238 -11.22 8.38 20.85
N ALA A 239 -10.44 7.55 20.15
CA ALA A 239 -9.91 6.30 20.69
C ALA A 239 -8.64 5.88 19.93
N ILE A 240 -7.77 5.12 20.61
CA ILE A 240 -6.55 4.58 20.01
C ILE A 240 -6.89 3.71 18.79
N GLY A 241 -6.14 3.88 17.71
CA GLY A 241 -6.33 3.14 16.46
C GLY A 241 -7.51 3.62 15.60
N ARG A 242 -8.23 4.65 16.00
CA ARG A 242 -9.40 5.18 15.29
C ARG A 242 -9.17 6.62 14.82
N SER A 243 -9.67 6.91 13.63
CA SER A 243 -9.98 8.27 13.22
C SER A 243 -11.28 8.71 13.89
N TYR A 244 -11.45 9.97 14.20
CA TYR A 244 -12.67 10.43 14.88
C TYR A 244 -13.21 11.74 14.34
N VAL A 245 -14.49 11.96 14.54
CA VAL A 245 -15.17 13.20 14.17
C VAL A 245 -15.60 13.93 15.44
N ASP A 246 -15.02 15.10 15.63
CA ASP A 246 -15.52 16.07 16.59
C ASP A 246 -16.84 16.64 16.07
N LEU A 247 -17.95 16.16 16.62
CA LEU A 247 -19.29 16.56 16.17
C LEU A 247 -19.65 17.98 16.60
N ASP A 248 -19.02 18.52 17.63
CA ASP A 248 -19.31 19.87 18.13
C ASP A 248 -18.60 20.90 17.26
N ARG A 249 -17.29 20.71 17.01
CA ARG A 249 -16.49 21.55 16.12
C ARG A 249 -16.73 21.28 14.63
N GLY A 250 -17.31 20.13 14.28
CA GLY A 250 -17.53 19.73 12.90
C GLY A 250 -16.23 19.41 12.14
N VAL A 251 -15.25 18.82 12.82
CA VAL A 251 -13.93 18.49 12.25
C VAL A 251 -13.72 16.97 12.23
N PHE A 252 -13.26 16.44 11.11
CA PHE A 252 -12.88 15.04 10.97
C PHE A 252 -11.37 14.87 11.06
N TYR A 253 -10.88 14.28 12.14
CA TYR A 253 -9.50 13.90 12.37
C TYR A 253 -9.24 12.52 11.75
N ARG A 254 -8.67 12.53 10.53
CA ARG A 254 -8.48 11.33 9.70
C ARG A 254 -7.36 10.43 10.16
N PHE A 255 -6.37 11.01 10.84
CA PHE A 255 -5.23 10.27 11.35
C PHE A 255 -5.61 9.61 12.67
N ALA A 256 -5.53 8.29 12.71
CA ALA A 256 -5.88 7.56 13.93
C ALA A 256 -4.81 7.75 15.00
N GLN A 257 -5.23 8.04 16.22
CA GLN A 257 -4.34 8.19 17.36
C GLN A 257 -3.55 6.89 17.60
N GLY A 258 -2.25 6.99 17.89
CA GLY A 258 -1.37 5.84 18.11
C GLY A 258 -0.92 5.11 16.84
N LYS A 259 -1.29 5.60 15.65
CA LYS A 259 -0.83 5.03 14.38
C LYS A 259 0.51 5.64 13.97
N ALA A 260 1.42 4.81 13.47
CA ALA A 260 2.68 5.30 12.92
C ALA A 260 2.44 6.25 11.73
N ALA A 261 3.19 7.35 11.69
CA ALA A 261 3.15 8.30 10.59
C ALA A 261 3.57 7.62 9.28
N THR A 262 2.89 7.95 8.20
CA THR A 262 3.21 7.47 6.85
C THR A 262 3.34 8.66 5.92
N ASN A 263 3.96 8.47 4.75
CA ASN A 263 4.05 9.50 3.70
C ASN A 263 2.67 9.93 3.15
N LYS A 264 1.57 9.33 3.61
CA LYS A 264 0.21 9.67 3.19
C LYS A 264 -0.35 10.78 4.06
N ARG A 265 -0.42 12.00 3.54
CA ARG A 265 -1.04 13.12 4.22
C ARG A 265 -2.49 12.81 4.59
N GLN A 266 -2.86 13.06 5.84
CA GLN A 266 -4.21 12.87 6.39
C GLN A 266 -4.57 14.04 7.32
N PRO A 267 -4.66 15.27 6.80
CA PRO A 267 -4.96 16.44 7.61
C PRO A 267 -6.36 16.35 8.21
N PRO A 268 -6.61 16.95 9.36
CA PRO A 268 -7.97 17.21 9.82
C PRO A 268 -8.73 18.03 8.79
N VAL A 269 -10.04 17.78 8.62
CA VAL A 269 -10.86 18.53 7.67
C VAL A 269 -12.16 18.99 8.29
N PRO A 270 -12.58 20.22 8.02
CA PRO A 270 -13.91 20.70 8.37
C PRO A 270 -14.96 19.91 7.58
N LEU A 271 -16.08 19.61 8.21
CA LEU A 271 -17.15 18.86 7.59
C LEU A 271 -18.22 19.81 7.02
N PRO A 272 -18.71 19.55 5.79
CA PRO A 272 -19.87 20.27 5.25
C PRO A 272 -21.09 20.14 6.18
N LYS A 273 -21.85 21.22 6.38
CA LYS A 273 -23.03 21.28 7.27
C LYS A 273 -23.99 20.10 7.04
N ARG A 274 -24.23 19.71 5.78
CA ARG A 274 -25.12 18.58 5.44
C ARG A 274 -24.58 17.26 5.97
N LEU A 275 -23.31 16.96 5.81
CA LEU A 275 -22.71 15.73 6.33
C LEU A 275 -22.75 15.72 7.87
N LEU A 276 -22.36 16.84 8.49
CA LEU A 276 -22.37 16.98 9.95
C LEU A 276 -23.75 16.73 10.55
N ALA A 277 -24.81 17.25 9.91
CA ALA A 277 -26.20 16.99 10.33
C ALA A 277 -26.54 15.50 10.29
N HIS A 278 -26.09 14.76 9.26
CA HIS A 278 -26.27 13.30 9.20
C HIS A 278 -25.53 12.59 10.32
N LEU A 279 -24.27 12.95 10.58
CA LEU A 279 -23.46 12.30 11.62
C LEU A 279 -24.05 12.53 13.03
N ARG A 280 -24.45 13.78 13.34
CA ARG A 280 -25.16 14.14 14.58
C ARG A 280 -26.46 13.36 14.72
N ARG A 281 -27.26 13.27 13.67
CA ARG A 281 -28.50 12.49 13.65
C ARG A 281 -28.25 11.02 13.93
N TRP A 282 -27.21 10.39 13.34
CA TRP A 282 -26.93 8.98 13.57
C TRP A 282 -26.53 8.72 15.03
N LYS A 283 -25.74 9.62 15.65
CA LYS A 283 -25.39 9.53 17.07
C LYS A 283 -26.64 9.70 17.95
N ARG A 284 -27.44 10.74 17.72
CA ARG A 284 -28.67 11.04 18.49
C ARG A 284 -29.68 9.90 18.44
N LEU A 285 -29.90 9.31 17.27
CA LEU A 285 -30.86 8.20 17.10
C LEU A 285 -30.25 6.83 17.45
N LYS A 286 -29.07 6.80 18.07
CA LYS A 286 -28.37 5.56 18.47
C LYS A 286 -28.25 4.53 17.33
N LEU A 287 -28.14 5.00 16.07
CA LEU A 287 -27.97 4.14 14.89
C LEU A 287 -26.54 3.61 14.74
N ILE A 288 -25.63 4.11 15.55
CA ILE A 288 -24.22 3.73 15.64
C ILE A 288 -23.86 3.53 17.10
N ALA A 289 -23.01 2.55 17.39
CA ALA A 289 -22.50 2.31 18.74
C ALA A 289 -21.11 2.95 18.92
N ARG A 290 -20.12 2.49 18.15
CA ARG A 290 -18.71 2.90 18.30
C ARG A 290 -18.12 3.51 17.03
N HIS A 291 -18.67 3.20 15.85
CA HIS A 291 -18.16 3.67 14.56
C HIS A 291 -19.31 4.19 13.69
N PHE A 292 -19.03 5.17 12.84
CA PHE A 292 -20.02 5.58 11.84
C PHE A 292 -20.30 4.47 10.81
N VAL A 293 -19.29 3.60 10.57
CA VAL A 293 -19.39 2.49 9.64
C VAL A 293 -19.26 1.19 10.42
N GLU A 294 -20.39 0.64 10.81
CA GLU A 294 -20.45 -0.62 11.55
C GLU A 294 -21.57 -1.53 11.03
N PHE A 295 -21.34 -2.82 11.11
CA PHE A 295 -22.28 -3.87 10.75
C PHE A 295 -22.57 -4.73 11.98
N ASN A 296 -23.85 -4.85 12.35
CA ASN A 296 -24.30 -5.53 13.57
C ASN A 296 -23.57 -5.04 14.85
N GLY A 297 -23.37 -3.73 14.98
CA GLY A 297 -22.72 -3.12 16.15
C GLY A 297 -21.18 -3.25 16.19
N VAL A 298 -20.57 -3.88 15.16
CA VAL A 298 -19.13 -4.08 15.08
C VAL A 298 -18.55 -3.23 13.97
N GLY A 299 -17.41 -2.56 14.23
CA GLY A 299 -16.67 -1.78 13.22
C GLY A 299 -16.20 -2.65 12.08
N VAL A 300 -16.27 -2.12 10.85
CA VAL A 300 -15.93 -2.82 9.63
C VAL A 300 -14.49 -2.49 9.23
N LEU A 301 -13.59 -3.47 9.24
CA LEU A 301 -12.19 -3.28 8.82
C LEU A 301 -12.05 -3.06 7.31
N SER A 302 -12.90 -3.69 6.51
CA SER A 302 -12.86 -3.58 5.05
C SER A 302 -14.26 -3.65 4.45
N VAL A 303 -14.59 -2.66 3.64
CA VAL A 303 -15.88 -2.59 2.93
C VAL A 303 -15.83 -3.20 1.52
N LYS A 304 -14.67 -3.70 1.06
CA LYS A 304 -14.43 -4.07 -0.35
C LYS A 304 -15.49 -5.03 -0.92
N THR A 305 -15.78 -6.13 -0.24
CA THR A 305 -16.71 -7.15 -0.71
C THR A 305 -18.15 -6.62 -0.75
N ALA A 306 -18.59 -5.99 0.32
CA ALA A 306 -19.93 -5.41 0.41
C ALA A 306 -20.10 -4.25 -0.61
N PHE A 307 -19.05 -3.43 -0.81
CA PHE A 307 -19.05 -2.35 -1.79
C PHE A 307 -19.17 -2.88 -3.23
N LYS A 308 -18.43 -3.93 -3.59
CA LYS A 308 -18.54 -4.59 -4.90
C LYS A 308 -19.98 -5.09 -5.16
N ARG A 309 -20.61 -5.68 -4.13
CA ARG A 309 -22.02 -6.09 -4.20
C ARG A 309 -22.96 -4.90 -4.41
N ALA A 310 -22.76 -3.81 -3.67
CA ALA A 310 -23.56 -2.61 -3.78
C ALA A 310 -23.48 -1.97 -5.18
N VAL A 311 -22.28 -1.88 -5.75
CA VAL A 311 -22.03 -1.38 -7.11
C VAL A 311 -22.81 -2.21 -8.14
N LYS A 312 -22.76 -3.56 -8.02
CA LYS A 312 -23.52 -4.46 -8.91
C LYS A 312 -25.03 -4.25 -8.76
N LEU A 313 -25.53 -4.12 -7.54
CA LEU A 313 -26.96 -3.89 -7.24
C LEU A 313 -27.45 -2.51 -7.72
N ALA A 314 -26.58 -1.52 -7.74
CA ALA A 314 -26.89 -0.17 -8.25
C ALA A 314 -26.79 -0.07 -9.79
N GLY A 315 -26.42 -1.16 -10.49
CA GLY A 315 -26.29 -1.18 -11.95
C GLY A 315 -25.16 -0.29 -12.49
N LEU A 316 -24.14 0.02 -11.67
CA LEU A 316 -23.07 0.92 -12.09
C LEU A 316 -22.06 0.16 -12.98
N SER A 317 -21.74 0.76 -14.12
CA SER A 317 -20.75 0.25 -15.07
C SER A 317 -19.32 0.65 -14.71
N GLY A 318 -18.36 -0.08 -15.26
CA GLY A 318 -16.95 0.19 -15.07
C GLY A 318 -16.40 -0.26 -13.70
N LYS A 319 -15.13 0.01 -13.46
CA LYS A 319 -14.44 -0.40 -12.22
C LYS A 319 -14.66 0.62 -11.10
N VAL A 320 -15.77 0.50 -10.39
CA VAL A 320 -16.09 1.33 -9.22
C VAL A 320 -15.61 0.64 -7.94
N THR A 321 -14.77 1.32 -7.17
CA THR A 321 -14.14 0.83 -5.94
C THR A 321 -14.34 1.85 -4.81
N PRO A 322 -14.07 1.51 -3.53
CA PRO A 322 -14.08 2.49 -2.45
C PRO A 322 -13.18 3.71 -2.71
N HIS A 323 -12.09 3.54 -3.47
CA HIS A 323 -11.21 4.65 -3.85
C HIS A 323 -11.83 5.60 -4.87
N THR A 324 -12.75 5.11 -5.69
CA THR A 324 -13.52 5.93 -6.64
C THR A 324 -14.27 7.06 -5.95
N LEU A 325 -14.68 6.90 -4.68
CA LEU A 325 -15.32 8.00 -3.92
C LEU A 325 -14.38 9.19 -3.73
N ARG A 326 -13.09 8.94 -3.55
CA ARG A 326 -12.08 9.99 -3.44
C ARG A 326 -11.81 10.64 -4.81
N HIS A 327 -11.76 9.86 -5.89
CA HIS A 327 -11.71 10.39 -7.25
C HIS A 327 -12.92 11.30 -7.52
N THR A 328 -14.11 10.84 -7.14
CA THR A 328 -15.36 11.60 -7.27
C THR A 328 -15.29 12.92 -6.52
N ALA A 329 -14.86 12.92 -5.25
CA ALA A 329 -14.72 14.14 -4.46
C ALA A 329 -13.73 15.12 -5.10
N ALA A 330 -12.58 14.63 -5.57
CA ALA A 330 -11.57 15.46 -6.24
C ALA A 330 -12.13 16.08 -7.55
N THR A 331 -12.75 15.27 -8.41
CA THR A 331 -13.36 15.73 -9.64
C THR A 331 -14.45 16.77 -9.37
N TRP A 332 -15.33 16.55 -8.37
CA TRP A 332 -16.38 17.50 -8.04
C TRP A 332 -15.86 18.82 -7.48
N LEU A 333 -14.76 18.82 -6.72
CA LEU A 333 -14.11 20.05 -6.26
C LEU A 333 -13.53 20.83 -7.44
N MET A 334 -12.85 20.15 -8.36
CA MET A 334 -12.31 20.79 -9.56
C MET A 334 -13.43 21.32 -10.47
N GLN A 335 -14.47 20.56 -10.72
CA GLN A 335 -15.64 21.00 -11.52
C GLN A 335 -16.38 22.21 -10.90
N ALA A 336 -16.30 22.34 -9.57
CA ALA A 336 -16.86 23.49 -8.86
C ALA A 336 -15.95 24.73 -8.91
N GLY A 337 -14.78 24.67 -9.56
CA GLY A 337 -13.82 25.76 -9.64
C GLY A 337 -13.14 26.11 -8.31
N VAL A 338 -13.04 25.15 -7.39
CA VAL A 338 -12.33 25.35 -6.12
C VAL A 338 -10.83 25.51 -6.38
N ASP A 339 -10.20 26.48 -5.72
CA ASP A 339 -8.77 26.69 -5.83
C ASP A 339 -7.98 25.37 -5.63
N PRO A 340 -7.04 25.03 -6.52
CA PRO A 340 -6.30 23.78 -6.46
C PRO A 340 -5.52 23.57 -5.17
N TRP A 341 -4.99 24.64 -4.56
CA TRP A 341 -4.25 24.55 -3.31
C TRP A 341 -5.19 24.16 -2.15
N GLU A 342 -6.37 24.78 -2.08
CA GLU A 342 -7.40 24.50 -1.09
C GLU A 342 -7.95 23.07 -1.28
N ALA A 343 -8.29 22.68 -2.51
CA ALA A 343 -8.78 21.34 -2.84
C ALA A 343 -7.75 20.25 -2.51
N ALA A 344 -6.46 20.48 -2.80
CA ALA A 344 -5.38 19.55 -2.47
C ALA A 344 -5.20 19.41 -0.96
N GLY A 345 -5.25 20.53 -0.21
CA GLY A 345 -5.23 20.57 1.24
C GLY A 345 -6.39 19.78 1.84
N TYR A 346 -7.61 20.05 1.37
CA TYR A 346 -8.81 19.35 1.80
C TYR A 346 -8.75 17.84 1.57
N LEU A 347 -8.27 17.42 0.41
CA LEU A 347 -8.13 16.01 0.06
C LEU A 347 -6.91 15.34 0.74
N GLY A 348 -5.92 16.09 1.18
CA GLY A 348 -4.65 15.57 1.70
C GLY A 348 -3.83 14.89 0.58
N MET A 349 -3.55 15.66 -0.49
CA MET A 349 -2.64 15.30 -1.57
C MET A 349 -1.79 16.53 -1.96
N SER A 350 -0.78 16.36 -2.81
CA SER A 350 -0.04 17.49 -3.35
C SER A 350 -0.84 18.17 -4.46
N VAL A 351 -0.66 19.49 -4.63
CA VAL A 351 -1.26 20.26 -5.72
C VAL A 351 -0.87 19.68 -7.08
N GLU A 352 0.40 19.32 -7.25
CA GLU A 352 0.90 18.65 -8.46
C GLU A 352 0.11 17.37 -8.79
N THR A 353 -0.15 16.52 -7.78
CA THR A 353 -0.96 15.30 -7.98
C THR A 353 -2.40 15.64 -8.35
N LEU A 354 -2.98 16.65 -7.71
CA LEU A 354 -4.35 17.11 -8.01
C LEU A 354 -4.45 17.61 -9.45
N LEU A 355 -3.56 18.52 -9.84
CA LEU A 355 -3.58 19.10 -11.20
C LEU A 355 -3.29 18.06 -12.28
N ARG A 356 -2.30 17.19 -12.06
CA ARG A 356 -1.95 16.13 -13.02
C ARG A 356 -3.10 15.16 -13.27
N VAL A 357 -3.90 14.83 -12.25
CA VAL A 357 -4.95 13.80 -12.34
C VAL A 357 -6.33 14.40 -12.59
N TYR A 358 -6.62 15.58 -12.06
CA TYR A 358 -7.98 16.17 -12.09
C TYR A 358 -8.03 17.58 -12.65
N GLY A 359 -6.87 18.19 -13.00
CA GLY A 359 -6.82 19.57 -13.48
C GLY A 359 -7.70 19.84 -14.68
N HIS A 360 -7.82 18.87 -15.58
CA HIS A 360 -8.65 18.96 -16.79
C HIS A 360 -10.15 19.08 -16.50
N HIS A 361 -10.61 18.84 -15.28
CA HIS A 361 -12.00 19.06 -14.87
C HIS A 361 -12.28 20.48 -14.37
N HIS A 362 -11.23 21.31 -14.17
CA HIS A 362 -11.43 22.68 -13.70
C HIS A 362 -12.02 23.57 -14.81
N PRO A 363 -12.99 24.46 -14.51
CA PRO A 363 -13.61 25.34 -15.52
C PRO A 363 -12.62 26.22 -16.29
N ASP A 364 -11.57 26.68 -15.62
CA ASP A 364 -10.52 27.53 -16.22
C ASP A 364 -9.36 26.72 -16.84
N TYR A 365 -9.48 25.40 -16.96
CA TYR A 365 -8.45 24.57 -17.58
C TYR A 365 -8.21 24.98 -19.04
N MET A 366 -6.98 25.37 -19.33
CA MET A 366 -6.54 25.87 -20.65
C MET A 366 -7.28 27.14 -21.17
N LYS A 367 -8.15 27.80 -20.39
CA LYS A 367 -8.87 28.98 -20.83
C LYS A 367 -7.92 30.07 -21.34
N ASN A 368 -6.92 30.44 -20.56
CA ASN A 368 -5.91 31.43 -20.97
C ASN A 368 -5.08 30.98 -22.18
N ALA A 369 -4.83 29.67 -22.32
CA ALA A 369 -4.10 29.14 -23.48
C ALA A 369 -4.93 29.25 -24.77
N VAL A 370 -6.21 28.90 -24.71
CA VAL A 370 -7.14 29.04 -25.84
C VAL A 370 -7.28 30.50 -26.25
N GLU A 371 -7.46 31.40 -25.28
CA GLU A 371 -7.54 32.85 -25.56
C GLU A 371 -6.17 33.39 -26.05
N GLY A 372 -5.07 32.88 -25.55
CA GLY A 372 -3.71 33.31 -25.87
C GLY A 372 -3.32 33.00 -27.32
N ILE A 373 -3.79 31.87 -27.89
CA ILE A 373 -3.52 31.50 -29.30
C ILE A 373 -4.12 32.54 -30.29
N THR A 374 -5.25 33.10 -29.94
CA THR A 374 -5.94 34.11 -30.79
C THR A 374 -5.52 35.52 -30.45
N ARG A 375 -4.87 35.77 -29.34
CA ARG A 375 -4.45 37.10 -28.90
C ARG A 375 -3.24 37.55 -29.72
N LYS A 376 -3.41 38.67 -30.46
CA LYS A 376 -2.29 39.32 -31.12
C LYS A 376 -1.22 39.67 -30.06
N PRO A 377 0.07 39.41 -30.34
CA PRO A 377 1.13 39.76 -29.38
C PRO A 377 1.01 41.29 -29.10
N LYS A 378 1.00 41.68 -27.82
CA LYS A 378 1.19 43.08 -27.49
C LYS A 378 2.47 43.49 -28.16
N ARG A 379 2.43 44.48 -29.10
CA ARG A 379 3.64 45.13 -29.58
C ARG A 379 4.37 45.61 -28.37
N GLU A 380 5.47 44.98 -28.01
CA GLU A 380 6.45 45.57 -27.14
C GLU A 380 6.82 46.89 -27.79
N GLN A 381 6.61 48.00 -27.13
CA GLN A 381 7.28 49.20 -27.47
C GLN A 381 8.76 48.85 -27.35
N SER A 382 9.39 48.62 -28.51
CA SER A 382 10.83 48.42 -28.56
C SER A 382 11.47 49.66 -27.99
N ASN A 383 11.97 49.60 -26.78
CA ASN A 383 13.02 50.53 -26.32
C ASN A 383 14.29 50.23 -27.12
N VAL A 384 14.22 50.42 -28.43
CA VAL A 384 15.42 50.51 -29.24
C VAL A 384 16.00 51.89 -28.90
N VAL A 385 16.93 51.91 -27.96
CA VAL A 385 17.85 53.01 -27.79
C VAL A 385 18.69 53.04 -29.03
N THR A 386 18.34 53.92 -29.98
CA THR A 386 19.15 54.24 -31.12
C THR A 386 20.42 54.92 -30.61
N VAL A 387 21.50 54.19 -30.44
CA VAL A 387 22.80 54.75 -30.17
C VAL A 387 23.24 55.40 -31.49
N GLY A 388 23.04 56.75 -31.58
CA GLY A 388 23.54 57.55 -32.67
C GLY A 388 25.07 57.55 -32.63
N PHE A 389 25.68 56.85 -33.58
CA PHE A 389 27.09 57.08 -33.88
C PHE A 389 27.19 58.46 -34.49
N SER A 390 27.76 59.45 -33.76
CA SER A 390 28.22 60.73 -34.33
C SER A 390 29.37 60.46 -35.26
N GLU A 391 29.15 60.68 -36.56
CA GLU A 391 30.23 60.71 -37.55
C GLU A 391 31.26 61.77 -37.18
N GLY A 392 32.51 61.32 -37.00
CA GLY A 392 33.62 62.20 -36.69
C GLY A 392 33.86 63.23 -37.81
N LYS A 393 33.73 64.52 -37.48
CA LYS A 393 34.16 65.63 -38.32
C LYS A 393 35.63 65.43 -38.69
N LYS A 394 35.92 65.26 -40.00
CA LYS A 394 37.24 65.44 -40.58
C LYS A 394 37.68 66.90 -40.41
N LEU A 395 38.69 67.11 -39.64
CA LEU A 395 39.46 68.33 -39.63
C LEU A 395 40.23 68.41 -40.96
N MET A 396 39.80 69.31 -41.85
CA MET A 396 40.57 69.75 -42.99
C MET A 396 41.45 70.86 -42.54
N GLY A 397 42.78 70.71 -42.75
CA GLY A 397 43.80 71.66 -42.42
C GLY A 397 43.76 72.88 -43.33
N ASP A 398 43.89 74.04 -42.69
CA ASP A 398 44.18 75.32 -43.35
C ASP A 398 45.57 75.36 -43.98
N LYS A 399 45.61 75.80 -45.25
CA LYS A 399 46.79 76.26 -45.89
C LYS A 399 46.77 77.78 -45.92
N PRO A 400 47.89 78.44 -45.71
CA PRO A 400 47.94 79.94 -45.61
C PRO A 400 47.92 80.53 -47.04
N ALA A 401 47.18 81.64 -47.08
CA ALA A 401 47.30 82.60 -48.25
C ALA A 401 48.23 83.74 -47.95
N GLN A 402 48.87 84.13 -48.97
CA GLN A 402 49.62 85.39 -49.04
C GLN A 402 48.75 86.57 -48.69
#